data_a9f435231d03903a1349de0b7ce500c0
#
_entry.id   a9f435231d03903a1349de0b7ce500c0
#
_cell.length_a   1.000
_cell.length_b   1.000
_cell.length_c   1.000
_cell.angle_alpha   90.00
_cell.angle_beta   90.00
_cell.angle_gamma   90.00
#
_symmetry.space_group_name_H-M   'P 1'
#
loop_
_entity.id
_entity.type
_entity.pdbx_description
1 polymer ?
#
loop_
_entity_poly.entity_id
_entity_poly.type
_entity_poly.pdbx_seq_one_letter_code
_entity_poly.pdbx_strand_id
1 'polypeptide(L)'
;AILFGADHYAQELPRGRWLAWDKLGGQDTYGDSFSDVEYAWHSKTGAARIFRMVWKGMCQGAGKDKGTRRTHPTQKPVDLMEWCIEQAGRPAVVCDPYMGTGATGVAAMNLGLRFIGVEIHRPYFDIACERIEAAQRQAPLLPPEEPRQPVQEGLL
;
A
#
# COMPACT_ATOMS: atom_id res chain seq x y z
N ALA A 1 9.51 0.78 -7.79
CA ALA A 1 9.44 0.96 -6.33
C ALA A 1 8.43 2.05 -5.98
N ILE A 2 7.86 1.96 -4.77
CA ILE A 2 7.05 3.01 -4.14
C ILE A 2 7.63 3.23 -2.74
N LEU A 3 7.94 4.50 -2.39
CA LEU A 3 8.58 4.86 -1.13
C LEU A 3 7.74 5.93 -0.42
N PHE A 4 7.18 5.61 0.73
CA PHE A 4 6.51 6.57 1.61
C PHE A 4 7.52 7.41 2.40
N GLY A 5 7.13 8.65 2.75
CA GLY A 5 8.01 9.60 3.45
C GLY A 5 9.17 10.11 2.59
N ALA A 6 9.10 9.89 1.29
CA ALA A 6 10.14 10.25 0.34
C ALA A 6 10.27 11.77 0.10
N ASP A 7 9.29 12.53 0.54
CA ASP A 7 9.32 14.01 0.56
C ASP A 7 10.46 14.57 1.42
N HIS A 8 10.89 13.85 2.47
CA HIS A 8 12.02 14.24 3.32
C HIS A 8 13.39 14.19 2.62
N TYR A 9 13.51 13.43 1.53
CA TYR A 9 14.74 13.27 0.74
C TYR A 9 14.48 13.34 -0.77
N ALA A 10 13.48 14.15 -1.15
CA ALA A 10 13.04 14.26 -2.54
C ALA A 10 14.14 14.66 -3.53
N GLN A 11 15.16 15.41 -3.05
CA GLN A 11 16.29 15.86 -3.86
C GLN A 11 17.24 14.72 -4.29
N GLU A 12 17.26 13.63 -3.52
CA GLU A 12 18.10 12.45 -3.77
C GLU A 12 17.42 11.42 -4.67
N LEU A 13 16.12 11.59 -4.95
CA LEU A 13 15.36 10.63 -5.72
C LEU A 13 15.51 10.87 -7.23
N PRO A 14 15.64 9.81 -8.03
CA PRO A 14 15.62 9.94 -9.48
C PRO A 14 14.23 10.39 -9.96
N ARG A 15 14.15 10.77 -11.22
CA ARG A 15 12.88 11.18 -11.82
C ARG A 15 11.82 10.08 -11.67
N GLY A 16 10.65 10.45 -11.17
CA GLY A 16 9.54 9.56 -10.91
C GLY A 16 8.21 10.33 -10.91
N ARG A 17 7.18 9.81 -10.27
CA ARG A 17 5.92 10.50 -10.02
C ARG A 17 5.56 10.45 -8.54
N TRP A 18 4.69 11.35 -8.10
CA TRP A 18 4.18 11.39 -6.74
C TRP A 18 2.80 10.75 -6.63
N LEU A 19 2.63 9.99 -5.58
CA LEU A 19 1.36 9.48 -5.11
C LEU A 19 1.02 10.21 -3.82
N ALA A 20 -0.16 10.79 -3.72
CA ALA A 20 -0.61 11.52 -2.55
C ALA A 20 -1.73 10.73 -1.86
N TRP A 21 -1.64 10.55 -0.56
CA TRP A 21 -2.70 10.01 0.25
C TRP A 21 -3.34 11.13 1.06
N ASP A 22 -4.56 11.52 0.68
CA ASP A 22 -5.43 12.44 1.40
C ASP A 22 -6.09 11.68 2.57
N LYS A 23 -5.64 11.97 3.78
CA LYS A 23 -6.12 11.34 5.02
C LYS A 23 -7.43 11.93 5.54
N LEU A 24 -7.91 12.99 4.94
CA LEU A 24 -9.19 13.62 5.25
C LEU A 24 -10.33 13.07 4.41
N GLY A 25 -10.02 12.29 3.35
CA GLY A 25 -11.03 11.74 2.44
C GLY A 25 -11.76 12.80 1.62
N GLY A 26 -11.13 13.95 1.37
CA GLY A 26 -11.71 15.08 0.65
C GLY A 26 -12.47 16.07 1.53
N GLN A 27 -12.41 15.94 2.86
CA GLN A 27 -12.96 16.91 3.80
C GLN A 27 -12.00 18.07 4.04
N ASP A 28 -12.49 19.16 4.61
CA ASP A 28 -11.67 20.31 4.97
C ASP A 28 -10.74 19.96 6.15
N THR A 29 -9.59 20.65 6.20
CA THR A 29 -8.63 20.51 7.30
C THR A 29 -9.21 21.03 8.62
N TYR A 30 -8.92 20.30 9.70
CA TYR A 30 -9.40 20.66 11.04
C TYR A 30 -8.39 21.47 11.86
N GLY A 31 -7.27 21.89 11.27
CA GLY A 31 -6.28 22.76 11.93
C GLY A 31 -5.54 22.10 13.10
N ASP A 32 -5.48 20.77 13.15
CA ASP A 32 -4.67 20.05 14.12
C ASP A 32 -3.19 19.92 13.65
N SER A 33 -2.32 19.39 14.51
CA SER A 33 -0.89 19.23 14.23
C SER A 33 -0.54 18.02 13.36
N PHE A 34 -1.53 17.22 12.94
CA PHE A 34 -1.30 16.06 12.10
C PHE A 34 -1.35 16.41 10.62
N SER A 35 -0.44 15.85 9.84
CA SER A 35 -0.43 16.02 8.39
C SER A 35 -1.72 15.48 7.75
N ASP A 36 -2.33 16.28 6.89
CA ASP A 36 -3.55 15.93 6.14
C ASP A 36 -3.25 15.03 4.96
N VAL A 37 -2.02 15.07 4.45
CA VAL A 37 -1.57 14.31 3.28
C VAL A 37 -0.25 13.61 3.59
N GLU A 38 -0.11 12.39 3.11
CA GLU A 38 1.18 11.70 3.03
C GLU A 38 1.55 11.48 1.57
N TYR A 39 2.85 11.63 1.27
CA TYR A 39 3.36 11.44 -0.08
C TYR A 39 4.16 10.14 -0.17
N ALA A 40 4.04 9.50 -1.34
CA ALA A 40 4.92 8.41 -1.74
C ALA A 40 5.50 8.72 -3.12
N TRP A 41 6.81 8.51 -3.27
CA TRP A 41 7.45 8.54 -4.58
C TRP A 41 7.30 7.19 -5.27
N HIS A 42 6.99 7.23 -6.56
CA HIS A 42 6.90 6.06 -7.42
C HIS A 42 7.96 6.14 -8.54
N SER A 43 8.74 5.08 -8.70
CA SER A 43 9.87 5.03 -9.65
C SER A 43 9.49 5.15 -11.14
N LYS A 44 8.25 4.84 -11.51
CA LYS A 44 7.76 5.08 -12.87
C LYS A 44 7.33 6.53 -13.03
N THR A 45 7.68 7.15 -14.14
CA THR A 45 7.23 8.50 -14.51
C THR A 45 5.75 8.51 -14.87
N GLY A 46 5.14 9.69 -14.86
CA GLY A 46 3.73 9.88 -15.22
C GLY A 46 3.04 10.94 -14.36
N ALA A 47 1.74 11.09 -14.53
CA ALA A 47 0.96 12.02 -13.76
C ALA A 47 0.88 11.59 -12.28
N ALA A 48 0.93 12.57 -11.37
CA ALA A 48 0.65 12.34 -9.96
C ALA A 48 -0.77 11.77 -9.77
N ARG A 49 -0.96 10.97 -8.74
CA ARG A 49 -2.25 10.36 -8.41
C ARG A 49 -2.57 10.61 -6.94
N ILE A 50 -3.86 10.63 -6.63
CA ILE A 50 -4.35 10.82 -5.26
C ILE A 50 -5.23 9.65 -4.84
N PHE A 51 -5.01 9.17 -3.62
CA PHE A 51 -5.88 8.24 -2.91
C PHE A 51 -6.57 9.01 -1.77
N ARG A 52 -7.87 8.84 -1.60
CA ARG A 52 -8.65 9.52 -0.56
C ARG A 52 -9.24 8.51 0.40
N MET A 53 -8.84 8.58 1.65
CA MET A 53 -9.39 7.72 2.71
C MET A 53 -9.14 8.36 4.07
N VAL A 54 -10.20 8.53 4.87
CA VAL A 54 -10.07 9.04 6.23
C VAL A 54 -9.24 8.09 7.08
N TRP A 55 -8.11 8.59 7.59
CA TRP A 55 -7.20 7.83 8.44
C TRP A 55 -6.38 8.76 9.32
N LYS A 56 -7.06 9.48 10.22
CA LYS A 56 -6.44 10.52 11.04
C LYS A 56 -6.69 10.27 12.51
N GLY A 57 -5.62 10.22 13.30
CA GLY A 57 -5.71 9.92 14.73
C GLY A 57 -6.40 8.57 14.98
N MET A 58 -7.48 8.58 15.75
CA MET A 58 -8.32 7.41 16.02
C MET A 58 -9.41 7.18 14.96
N CYS A 59 -9.58 8.13 14.03
CA CYS A 59 -10.58 8.02 12.98
C CYS A 59 -10.09 7.10 11.86
N GLN A 60 -10.76 5.97 11.69
CA GLN A 60 -10.57 5.06 10.56
C GLN A 60 -11.82 5.15 9.68
N GLY A 61 -11.62 5.47 8.40
CA GLY A 61 -12.71 5.49 7.43
C GLY A 61 -13.31 4.11 7.17
N ALA A 62 -14.32 4.06 6.32
CA ALA A 62 -14.86 2.81 5.82
C ALA A 62 -13.82 2.12 4.92
N GLY A 63 -13.28 0.99 5.33
CA GLY A 63 -12.29 0.22 4.59
C GLY A 63 -12.10 -1.16 5.21
N LYS A 64 -11.17 -1.94 4.64
CA LYS A 64 -10.91 -3.33 5.06
C LYS A 64 -10.37 -3.44 6.49
N ASP A 65 -9.79 -2.37 7.01
CA ASP A 65 -9.32 -2.26 8.39
C ASP A 65 -10.38 -1.71 9.36
N LYS A 66 -11.62 -1.45 8.90
CA LYS A 66 -12.68 -0.91 9.76
C LYS A 66 -12.94 -1.82 10.96
N GLY A 67 -12.89 -1.24 12.17
CA GLY A 67 -13.12 -1.96 13.42
C GLY A 67 -11.91 -2.76 13.93
N THR A 68 -10.80 -2.79 13.20
CA THR A 68 -9.55 -3.39 13.71
C THR A 68 -8.80 -2.37 14.57
N ARG A 69 -8.26 -2.82 15.70
CA ARG A 69 -7.42 -1.96 16.54
C ARG A 69 -6.09 -1.71 15.82
N ARG A 70 -5.68 -0.44 15.73
CA ARG A 70 -4.33 -0.10 15.28
C ARG A 70 -3.31 -0.71 16.25
N THR A 71 -2.41 -1.51 15.71
CA THR A 71 -1.34 -2.18 16.47
C THR A 71 0.00 -1.47 16.32
N HIS A 72 0.10 -0.50 15.37
CA HIS A 72 1.30 0.28 15.13
C HIS A 72 0.93 1.76 14.86
N PRO A 73 1.66 2.75 15.43
CA PRO A 73 1.36 4.17 15.25
C PRO A 73 1.32 4.64 13.80
N THR A 74 2.20 4.09 12.95
CA THR A 74 2.32 4.44 11.52
C THR A 74 1.72 3.38 10.59
N GLN A 75 0.81 2.53 11.09
CA GLN A 75 0.14 1.52 10.28
C GLN A 75 -0.60 2.17 9.11
N LYS A 76 -0.31 1.70 7.91
CA LYS A 76 -1.00 2.10 6.68
C LYS A 76 -2.28 1.26 6.50
N PRO A 77 -3.36 1.83 5.92
CA PRO A 77 -4.54 1.05 5.56
C PRO A 77 -4.24 0.01 4.47
N VAL A 78 -4.89 -1.15 4.55
CA VAL A 78 -4.77 -2.21 3.54
C VAL A 78 -5.23 -1.69 2.17
N ASP A 79 -6.33 -0.94 2.12
CA ASP A 79 -6.87 -0.35 0.88
C ASP A 79 -5.86 0.59 0.19
N LEU A 80 -5.09 1.36 0.95
CA LEU A 80 -4.01 2.19 0.41
C LEU A 80 -2.91 1.34 -0.22
N MET A 81 -2.52 0.23 0.43
CA MET A 81 -1.49 -0.67 -0.08
C MET A 81 -1.96 -1.40 -1.35
N GLU A 82 -3.21 -1.83 -1.42
CA GLU A 82 -3.79 -2.39 -2.65
C GLU A 82 -3.74 -1.38 -3.79
N TRP A 83 -4.19 -0.15 -3.55
CA TRP A 83 -4.10 0.91 -4.54
C TRP A 83 -2.64 1.17 -4.99
N CYS A 84 -1.67 1.17 -4.08
CA CYS A 84 -0.26 1.32 -4.42
C CYS A 84 0.23 0.16 -5.31
N ILE A 85 -0.15 -1.08 -5.01
CA ILE A 85 0.19 -2.26 -5.83
C ILE A 85 -0.41 -2.13 -7.23
N GLU A 86 -1.63 -1.64 -7.36
CA GLU A 86 -2.26 -1.35 -8.65
C GLU A 86 -1.52 -0.25 -9.41
N GLN A 87 -1.12 0.84 -8.74
CA GLN A 87 -0.30 1.89 -9.35
C GLN A 87 1.06 1.36 -9.84
N ALA A 88 1.60 0.33 -9.20
CA ALA A 88 2.81 -0.37 -9.65
C ALA A 88 2.58 -1.30 -10.85
N GLY A 89 1.32 -1.57 -11.22
CA GLY A 89 0.92 -2.43 -12.32
C GLY A 89 0.78 -3.91 -11.92
N ARG A 90 0.40 -4.19 -10.68
CA ARG A 90 0.17 -5.54 -10.14
C ARG A 90 1.33 -6.51 -10.45
N PRO A 91 2.50 -6.31 -9.88
CA PRO A 91 3.66 -7.17 -10.14
C PRO A 91 3.40 -8.58 -9.61
N ALA A 92 3.99 -9.60 -10.23
CA ALA A 92 3.83 -10.98 -9.78
C ALA A 92 4.33 -11.25 -8.35
N VAL A 93 5.25 -10.42 -7.87
CA VAL A 93 5.80 -10.47 -6.50
C VAL A 93 5.87 -9.06 -5.94
N VAL A 94 5.35 -8.88 -4.74
CA VAL A 94 5.48 -7.65 -3.94
C VAL A 94 6.53 -7.88 -2.87
N CYS A 95 7.49 -6.97 -2.71
CA CYS A 95 8.50 -7.02 -1.65
C CYS A 95 8.39 -5.77 -0.78
N ASP A 96 8.31 -5.96 0.53
CA ASP A 96 8.30 -4.89 1.52
C ASP A 96 9.39 -5.15 2.58
N PRO A 97 10.53 -4.45 2.52
CA PRO A 97 11.63 -4.62 3.48
C PRO A 97 11.37 -4.00 4.86
N TYR A 98 10.24 -3.29 5.03
CA TYR A 98 9.84 -2.64 6.29
C TYR A 98 8.35 -2.88 6.56
N MET A 99 7.92 -4.15 6.48
CA MET A 99 6.49 -4.51 6.42
C MET A 99 5.67 -4.13 7.66
N GLY A 100 6.33 -3.83 8.79
CA GLY A 100 5.65 -3.51 10.04
C GLY A 100 4.66 -4.60 10.45
N THR A 101 3.40 -4.22 10.61
CA THR A 101 2.30 -5.15 10.92
C THR A 101 1.64 -5.77 9.67
N GLY A 102 2.31 -5.75 8.52
CA GLY A 102 1.97 -6.54 7.34
C GLY A 102 0.84 -6.00 6.45
N ALA A 103 0.54 -4.71 6.47
CA ALA A 103 -0.54 -4.16 5.61
C ALA A 103 -0.31 -4.44 4.11
N THR A 104 0.94 -4.29 3.64
CA THR A 104 1.34 -4.60 2.25
C THR A 104 1.17 -6.08 1.94
N GLY A 105 1.51 -6.96 2.89
CA GLY A 105 1.35 -8.40 2.73
C GLY A 105 -0.12 -8.82 2.64
N VAL A 106 -0.98 -8.27 3.51
CA VAL A 106 -2.44 -8.49 3.44
C VAL A 106 -2.99 -8.01 2.10
N ALA A 107 -2.59 -6.81 1.63
CA ALA A 107 -2.99 -6.30 0.34
C ALA A 107 -2.55 -7.21 -0.82
N ALA A 108 -1.32 -7.74 -0.78
CA ALA A 108 -0.82 -8.67 -1.78
C ALA A 108 -1.65 -9.97 -1.81
N MET A 109 -1.99 -10.53 -0.62
CA MET A 109 -2.85 -11.73 -0.54
C MET A 109 -4.25 -11.47 -1.11
N ASN A 110 -4.86 -10.34 -0.77
CA ASN A 110 -6.17 -9.95 -1.31
C ASN A 110 -6.19 -9.84 -2.85
N LEU A 111 -5.05 -9.44 -3.42
CA LEU A 111 -4.87 -9.31 -4.88
C LEU A 111 -4.37 -10.60 -5.55
N GLY A 112 -4.20 -11.69 -4.80
CA GLY A 112 -3.70 -12.97 -5.32
C GLY A 112 -2.23 -12.95 -5.75
N LEU A 113 -1.40 -12.09 -5.15
CA LEU A 113 0.00 -11.89 -5.50
C LEU A 113 0.93 -12.58 -4.50
N ARG A 114 2.15 -12.90 -4.93
CA ARG A 114 3.19 -13.39 -4.03
C ARG A 114 3.77 -12.22 -3.21
N PHE A 115 4.12 -12.48 -1.96
CA PHE A 115 4.67 -11.48 -1.05
C PHE A 115 5.97 -11.94 -0.39
N ILE A 116 6.90 -11.01 -0.24
CA ILE A 116 8.12 -11.15 0.56
C ILE A 116 8.17 -9.96 1.50
N GLY A 117 8.14 -10.21 2.80
CA GLY A 117 8.21 -9.16 3.82
C GLY A 117 9.39 -9.35 4.76
N VAL A 118 9.97 -8.24 5.20
CA VAL A 118 11.00 -8.20 6.23
C VAL A 118 10.57 -7.24 7.33
N GLU A 119 10.73 -7.65 8.58
CA GLU A 119 10.49 -6.82 9.77
C GLU A 119 11.50 -7.21 10.86
N ILE A 120 12.21 -6.23 11.38
CA ILE A 120 13.24 -6.46 12.41
C ILE A 120 12.65 -6.59 13.81
N HIS A 121 11.49 -5.94 14.07
CA HIS A 121 10.85 -5.96 15.38
C HIS A 121 9.94 -7.18 15.52
N ARG A 122 10.40 -8.17 16.26
CA ARG A 122 9.75 -9.48 16.38
C ARG A 122 8.24 -9.41 16.68
N PRO A 123 7.73 -8.60 17.63
CA PRO A 123 6.29 -8.49 17.86
C PRO A 123 5.50 -8.03 16.65
N TYR A 124 6.03 -7.09 15.84
CA TYR A 124 5.35 -6.66 14.62
C TYR A 124 5.40 -7.72 13.53
N PHE A 125 6.51 -8.44 13.44
CA PHE A 125 6.64 -9.58 12.54
C PHE A 125 5.58 -10.66 12.85
N ASP A 126 5.40 -11.04 14.10
CA ASP A 126 4.42 -12.05 14.50
C ASP A 126 2.99 -11.60 14.17
N ILE A 127 2.63 -10.34 14.46
CA ILE A 127 1.35 -9.74 14.05
C ILE A 127 1.18 -9.77 12.52
N ALA A 128 2.23 -9.44 11.77
CA ALA A 128 2.20 -9.46 10.31
C ALA A 128 1.92 -10.85 9.76
N CYS A 129 2.60 -11.87 10.29
CA CYS A 129 2.38 -13.27 9.91
C CYS A 129 0.91 -13.69 10.14
N GLU A 130 0.37 -13.44 11.33
CA GLU A 130 -1.02 -13.77 11.65
C GLU A 130 -2.02 -13.10 10.69
N ARG A 131 -1.82 -11.81 10.40
CA ARG A 131 -2.70 -11.04 9.50
C ARG A 131 -2.61 -11.52 8.05
N ILE A 132 -1.40 -11.79 7.56
CA ILE A 132 -1.16 -12.24 6.18
C ILE A 132 -1.73 -13.66 5.99
N GLU A 133 -1.51 -14.57 6.94
CA GLU A 133 -2.07 -15.92 6.91
C GLU A 133 -3.61 -15.90 6.97
N ALA A 134 -4.19 -15.02 7.79
CA ALA A 134 -5.64 -14.85 7.83
C ALA A 134 -6.19 -14.37 6.48
N ALA A 135 -5.54 -13.40 5.83
CA ALA A 135 -5.92 -12.93 4.51
C ALA A 135 -5.77 -14.02 3.45
N GLN A 136 -4.69 -14.80 3.50
CA GLN A 136 -4.46 -15.92 2.59
C GLN A 136 -5.54 -16.99 2.67
N ARG A 137 -6.04 -17.29 3.88
CA ARG A 137 -7.15 -18.24 4.07
C ARG A 137 -8.50 -17.72 3.55
N GLN A 138 -8.66 -16.39 3.47
CA GLN A 138 -9.87 -15.73 2.97
C GLN A 138 -9.81 -15.44 1.47
N ALA A 139 -8.62 -15.53 0.86
CA ALA A 139 -8.46 -15.32 -0.57
C ALA A 139 -9.30 -16.34 -1.35
N PRO A 140 -10.00 -15.95 -2.44
CA PRO A 140 -10.73 -16.88 -3.27
C PRO A 140 -9.80 -17.99 -3.79
N LEU A 141 -10.28 -19.24 -3.81
CA LEU A 141 -9.57 -20.42 -4.35
C LEU A 141 -9.38 -20.37 -5.88
N LEU A 142 -9.67 -19.24 -6.50
CA LEU A 142 -9.42 -19.05 -7.93
C LEU A 142 -7.92 -18.77 -8.14
N PRO A 143 -7.28 -19.49 -9.07
CA PRO A 143 -5.89 -19.18 -9.42
C PRO A 143 -5.76 -17.72 -9.87
N PRO A 144 -4.64 -17.06 -9.56
CA PRO A 144 -4.38 -15.71 -10.09
C PRO A 144 -4.55 -15.74 -11.60
N GLU A 145 -5.26 -14.74 -12.17
CA GLU A 145 -5.24 -14.54 -13.62
C GLU A 145 -3.76 -14.46 -14.04
N GLU A 146 -3.36 -15.34 -14.95
CA GLU A 146 -2.02 -15.28 -15.54
C GLU A 146 -1.79 -13.87 -16.08
N PRO A 147 -0.59 -13.28 -15.87
CA PRO A 147 -0.28 -11.98 -16.43
C PRO A 147 -0.52 -12.04 -17.93
N ARG A 148 -1.42 -11.21 -18.44
CA ARG A 148 -1.71 -11.12 -19.88
C ARG A 148 -0.38 -10.89 -20.59
N GLN A 149 0.04 -11.86 -21.39
CA GLN A 149 1.20 -11.69 -22.25
C GLN A 149 0.92 -10.47 -23.15
N PRO A 150 1.89 -9.57 -23.35
CA PRO A 150 1.73 -8.49 -24.31
C PRO A 150 1.39 -9.12 -25.68
N VAL A 151 0.26 -8.70 -26.24
CA VAL A 151 -0.10 -9.05 -27.61
C VAL A 151 1.04 -8.53 -28.49
N GLN A 152 1.78 -9.44 -29.11
CA GLN A 152 2.70 -9.06 -30.19
C GLN A 152 1.80 -8.58 -31.33
N GLU A 153 1.68 -7.26 -31.48
CA GLU A 153 1.17 -6.70 -32.74
C GLU A 153 2.15 -7.11 -33.85
N GLY A 154 1.67 -8.02 -34.69
CA GLY A 154 2.40 -8.45 -35.86
C GLY A 154 2.64 -7.24 -36.75
N LEU A 155 3.90 -6.95 -37.02
CA LEU A 155 4.32 -6.08 -38.13
C LEU A 155 3.81 -6.69 -39.44
N LEU A 156 2.81 -6.04 -40.03
CA LEU A 156 2.52 -6.11 -41.46
C LEU A 156 3.14 -4.90 -42.15
#